data_27a6b16d9c12576a1c50c144052759f9
#
_entry.id   27a6b16d9c12576a1c50c144052759f9
#
_cell.length_a   1.000
_cell.length_b   1.000
_cell.length_c   1.000
_cell.angle_alpha   90.00
_cell.angle_beta   90.00
_cell.angle_gamma   90.00
#
_symmetry.space_group_name_H-M   'P 1'
#
loop_
_entity.id
_entity.type
_entity.pdbx_description
1 polymer ?
#
loop_
_entity_poly.entity_id
_entity_poly.type
_entity_poly.pdbx_seq_one_letter_code
_entity_poly.pdbx_strand_id
1 'polypeptide(L)'
;MLSKSLFTIAILLLWLLAFCVGAFIDSNPLRARLAQEFDIETFLLVISAWIPTNLAFLSILAGLSGALCRSFLRSVEVGIEQIRPGKERSRIIGGGVAGLLFYLSLMAGAFLLMNEPFETTTKQQYFRVAGVVSFIGFLAGFRPDLLRRILNNLPGF
;
A
#
# COMPACT_ATOMS: atom_id res chain seq x y z
N MET A 1 14.39 -18.59 9.75
CA MET A 1 14.36 -17.20 10.20
C MET A 1 14.92 -16.23 9.16
N LEU A 2 16.09 -16.50 8.62
CA LEU A 2 16.79 -15.62 7.65
C LEU A 2 15.93 -15.25 6.43
N SER A 3 15.21 -16.19 5.85
CA SER A 3 14.34 -16.00 4.67
C SER A 3 13.17 -15.01 4.95
N LYS A 4 12.57 -15.04 6.13
CA LYS A 4 11.47 -14.12 6.48
C LYS A 4 11.98 -12.69 6.71
N SER A 5 13.13 -12.56 7.36
CA SER A 5 13.79 -11.27 7.57
C SER A 5 14.19 -10.63 6.24
N LEU A 6 14.78 -11.39 5.33
CA LEU A 6 15.13 -10.93 3.98
C LEU A 6 13.89 -10.50 3.19
N PHE A 7 12.81 -11.26 3.26
CA PHE A 7 11.55 -10.91 2.59
C PHE A 7 10.94 -9.61 3.14
N THR A 8 10.98 -9.42 4.47
CA THR A 8 10.50 -8.19 5.10
C THR A 8 11.33 -6.98 4.66
N ILE A 9 12.65 -7.12 4.64
CA ILE A 9 13.57 -6.07 4.18
C ILE A 9 13.29 -5.74 2.70
N ALA A 10 13.11 -6.75 1.85
CA ALA A 10 12.81 -6.56 0.44
C ALA A 10 11.50 -5.76 0.23
N ILE A 11 10.45 -6.06 0.98
CA ILE A 11 9.19 -5.30 0.90
C ILE A 11 9.36 -3.87 1.37
N LEU A 12 10.12 -3.62 2.44
CA LEU A 12 10.39 -2.26 2.92
C LEU A 12 11.23 -1.46 1.92
N LEU A 13 12.22 -2.08 1.29
CA LEU A 13 13.00 -1.45 0.23
C LEU A 13 12.15 -1.13 -1.00
N LEU A 14 11.26 -2.05 -1.38
CA LEU A 14 10.33 -1.83 -2.48
C LEU A 14 9.34 -0.70 -2.17
N TRP A 15 8.86 -0.64 -0.93
CA TRP A 15 8.03 0.48 -0.46
C TRP A 15 8.77 1.81 -0.56
N LEU A 16 10.02 1.87 -0.07
CA LEU A 16 10.85 3.07 -0.14
C LEU A 16 11.12 3.49 -1.59
N LEU A 17 11.41 2.53 -2.46
CA LEU A 17 11.62 2.77 -3.89
C LEU A 17 10.35 3.34 -4.55
N ALA A 18 9.19 2.73 -4.30
CA ALA A 18 7.90 3.22 -4.80
C ALA A 18 7.60 4.64 -4.30
N PHE A 19 7.89 4.92 -3.03
CA PHE A 19 7.73 6.25 -2.44
C PHE A 19 8.65 7.28 -3.13
N CYS A 20 9.90 6.95 -3.36
CA CYS A 20 10.84 7.83 -4.09
C CYS A 20 10.39 8.08 -5.53
N VAL A 21 9.92 7.05 -6.24
CA VAL A 21 9.40 7.19 -7.60
C VAL A 21 8.24 8.19 -7.64
N GLY A 22 7.24 8.03 -6.76
CA GLY A 22 6.10 8.96 -6.70
C GLY A 22 6.45 10.37 -6.24
N ALA A 23 7.52 10.53 -5.44
CA ALA A 23 7.97 11.82 -4.93
C ALA A 23 8.78 12.64 -5.95
N PHE A 24 9.60 11.96 -6.77
CA PHE A 24 10.60 12.62 -7.60
C PHE A 24 10.30 12.57 -9.09
N ILE A 25 9.49 11.63 -9.57
CA ILE A 25 9.17 11.49 -10.98
C ILE A 25 7.83 12.19 -11.28
N ASP A 26 7.86 13.19 -12.15
CA ASP A 26 6.65 13.80 -12.70
C ASP A 26 6.08 12.88 -13.80
N SER A 27 4.86 12.38 -13.57
CA SER A 27 4.18 11.49 -14.52
C SER A 27 3.52 12.23 -15.70
N ASN A 28 3.33 13.56 -15.64
CA ASN A 28 2.62 14.31 -16.67
C ASN A 28 3.30 14.24 -18.04
N PRO A 29 4.62 14.51 -18.18
CA PRO A 29 5.28 14.42 -19.49
C PRO A 29 5.32 12.98 -20.02
N LEU A 30 5.43 11.98 -19.13
CA LEU A 30 5.41 10.58 -19.51
C LEU A 30 4.04 10.15 -20.04
N ARG A 31 2.96 10.62 -19.43
CA ARG A 31 1.58 10.38 -19.88
C ARG A 31 1.31 11.03 -21.24
N ALA A 32 1.79 12.26 -21.46
CA ALA A 32 1.67 12.93 -22.74
C ALA A 32 2.40 12.17 -23.87
N ARG A 33 3.60 11.66 -23.58
CA ARG A 33 4.35 10.81 -24.53
C ARG A 33 3.62 9.49 -24.82
N LEU A 34 3.11 8.82 -23.81
CA LEU A 34 2.36 7.56 -23.97
C LEU A 34 1.09 7.73 -24.80
N ALA A 35 0.45 8.90 -24.74
CA ALA A 35 -0.73 9.22 -25.57
C ALA A 35 -0.37 9.39 -27.05
N GLN A 36 0.87 9.72 -27.40
CA GLN A 36 1.33 9.87 -28.77
C GLN A 36 1.84 8.54 -29.36
N GLU A 37 2.61 7.79 -28.57
CA GLU A 37 3.20 6.52 -28.97
C GLU A 37 3.21 5.56 -27.77
N PHE A 38 2.64 4.35 -27.98
CA PHE A 38 2.63 3.32 -26.94
C PHE A 38 4.00 2.65 -26.86
N ASP A 39 4.66 2.84 -25.71
CA ASP A 39 5.90 2.17 -25.32
C ASP A 39 5.75 1.52 -23.97
N ILE A 40 6.11 0.24 -23.88
CA ILE A 40 5.95 -0.57 -22.66
C ILE A 40 6.81 -0.03 -21.49
N GLU A 41 8.00 0.50 -21.76
CA GLU A 41 8.85 1.04 -20.71
C GLU A 41 8.24 2.32 -20.13
N THR A 42 7.79 3.23 -21.01
CA THR A 42 7.07 4.45 -20.61
C THR A 42 5.79 4.11 -19.88
N PHE A 43 5.05 3.09 -20.30
CA PHE A 43 3.83 2.62 -19.61
C PHE A 43 4.12 2.15 -18.19
N LEU A 44 5.16 1.34 -17.98
CA LEU A 44 5.55 0.87 -16.65
C LEU A 44 6.01 2.03 -15.74
N LEU A 45 6.73 3.01 -16.30
CA LEU A 45 7.11 4.22 -15.57
C LEU A 45 5.89 5.05 -15.19
N VAL A 46 4.93 5.23 -16.11
CA VAL A 46 3.68 5.94 -15.82
C VAL A 46 2.91 5.28 -14.70
N ILE A 47 2.68 3.95 -14.76
CA ILE A 47 1.97 3.22 -13.70
C ILE A 47 2.68 3.39 -12.35
N SER A 48 4.00 3.39 -12.34
CA SER A 48 4.78 3.50 -11.10
C SER A 48 4.83 4.92 -10.53
N ALA A 49 4.85 5.94 -11.38
CA ALA A 49 5.01 7.35 -11.00
C ALA A 49 3.68 8.09 -10.87
N TRP A 50 2.61 7.64 -11.55
CA TRP A 50 1.30 8.29 -11.46
C TRP A 50 0.73 8.16 -10.05
N ILE A 51 0.39 9.29 -9.45
CA ILE A 51 0.06 9.39 -8.03
C ILE A 51 -1.00 8.37 -7.59
N PRO A 52 -2.16 8.22 -8.27
CA PRO A 52 -3.16 7.24 -7.84
C PRO A 52 -2.66 5.80 -7.82
N THR A 53 -1.96 5.34 -8.85
CA THR A 53 -1.43 3.97 -8.89
C THR A 53 -0.26 3.78 -7.92
N ASN A 54 0.60 4.78 -7.78
CA ASN A 54 1.69 4.77 -6.82
C ASN A 54 1.18 4.65 -5.37
N LEU A 55 0.15 5.43 -4.99
CA LEU A 55 -0.49 5.34 -3.68
C LEU A 55 -1.13 3.96 -3.44
N ALA A 56 -1.71 3.33 -4.48
CA ALA A 56 -2.22 1.96 -4.39
C ALA A 56 -1.08 0.97 -4.05
N PHE A 57 0.05 1.05 -4.76
CA PHE A 57 1.23 0.23 -4.48
C PHE A 57 1.76 0.45 -3.06
N LEU A 58 1.89 1.70 -2.63
CA LEU A 58 2.33 2.01 -1.26
C LEU A 58 1.40 1.42 -0.21
N SER A 59 0.09 1.47 -0.42
CA SER A 59 -0.90 0.91 0.50
C SER A 59 -0.82 -0.61 0.58
N ILE A 60 -0.67 -1.30 -0.56
CA ILE A 60 -0.47 -2.75 -0.62
C ILE A 60 0.80 -3.15 0.13
N LEU A 61 1.93 -2.50 -0.19
CA LEU A 61 3.23 -2.81 0.43
C LEU A 61 3.22 -2.53 1.93
N ALA A 62 2.57 -1.46 2.36
CA ALA A 62 2.38 -1.14 3.77
C ALA A 62 1.52 -2.20 4.47
N GLY A 63 0.43 -2.67 3.84
CA GLY A 63 -0.41 -3.75 4.37
C GLY A 63 0.34 -5.08 4.51
N LEU A 64 1.15 -5.44 3.50
CA LEU A 64 2.05 -6.60 3.57
C LEU A 64 3.06 -6.46 4.72
N SER A 65 3.68 -5.28 4.87
CA SER A 65 4.64 -4.99 5.94
C SER A 65 4.00 -5.11 7.33
N GLY A 66 2.76 -4.61 7.50
CA GLY A 66 2.00 -4.74 8.73
C GLY A 66 1.72 -6.20 9.10
N ALA A 67 1.29 -7.02 8.13
CA ALA A 67 1.03 -8.45 8.33
C ALA A 67 2.31 -9.23 8.66
N LEU A 68 3.44 -8.89 8.02
CA LEU A 68 4.75 -9.47 8.32
C LEU A 68 5.24 -9.10 9.71
N CYS A 69 5.11 -7.83 10.11
CA CYS A 69 5.45 -7.39 11.45
C CYS A 69 4.65 -8.14 12.51
N ARG A 70 3.34 -8.31 12.32
CA ARG A 70 2.51 -9.14 13.20
C ARG A 70 2.96 -10.60 13.25
N SER A 71 3.31 -11.17 12.08
CA SER A 71 3.80 -12.55 12.01
C SER A 71 5.11 -12.71 12.78
N PHE A 72 6.00 -11.74 12.66
CA PHE A 72 7.28 -11.72 13.38
C PHE A 72 7.06 -11.65 14.90
N LEU A 73 6.26 -10.70 15.38
CA LEU A 73 5.96 -10.58 16.81
C LEU A 73 5.35 -11.87 17.38
N ARG A 74 4.42 -12.47 16.66
CA ARG A 74 3.81 -13.75 17.08
C ARG A 74 4.82 -14.88 17.12
N SER A 75 5.80 -14.91 16.22
CA SER A 75 6.87 -15.93 16.24
C SER A 75 7.75 -15.82 17.47
N VAL A 76 7.91 -14.59 17.99
CA VAL A 76 8.65 -14.34 19.24
C VAL A 76 7.84 -14.76 20.47
N GLU A 77 6.52 -14.51 20.48
CA GLU A 77 5.66 -14.81 21.63
C GLU A 77 5.34 -16.30 21.79
N VAL A 78 5.04 -17.01 20.71
CA VAL A 78 4.45 -18.37 20.75
C VAL A 78 5.48 -19.47 20.43
N GLY A 79 6.67 -19.10 19.95
CA GLY A 79 7.67 -20.04 19.44
C GLY A 79 7.38 -20.49 17.99
N ILE A 80 8.44 -20.90 17.29
CA ILE A 80 8.41 -21.18 15.84
C ILE A 80 7.66 -22.46 15.49
N GLU A 81 7.59 -23.42 16.41
CA GLU A 81 7.06 -24.78 16.16
C GLU A 81 5.54 -24.84 15.93
N GLN A 82 4.78 -23.84 16.40
CA GLN A 82 3.31 -23.83 16.29
C GLN A 82 2.74 -23.06 15.08
N ILE A 83 3.60 -22.55 14.20
CA ILE A 83 3.15 -21.74 13.06
C ILE A 83 2.95 -22.63 11.83
N ARG A 84 1.71 -22.82 11.40
CA ARG A 84 1.37 -23.51 10.15
C ARG A 84 1.71 -22.62 8.95
N PRO A 85 2.64 -23.00 8.05
CA PRO A 85 3.15 -22.10 6.97
C PRO A 85 2.07 -21.66 5.97
N GLY A 86 1.08 -22.49 5.67
CA GLY A 86 -0.02 -22.11 4.76
C GLY A 86 -0.92 -21.00 5.31
N LYS A 87 -1.19 -21.03 6.61
CA LYS A 87 -2.01 -20.01 7.28
C LYS A 87 -1.31 -18.66 7.40
N GLU A 88 0.01 -18.68 7.46
CA GLU A 88 0.86 -17.48 7.48
C GLU A 88 0.86 -16.78 6.12
N ARG A 89 1.04 -17.51 5.02
CA ARG A 89 0.99 -16.99 3.66
C ARG A 89 -0.34 -16.28 3.36
N SER A 90 -1.44 -16.91 3.70
CA SER A 90 -2.78 -16.33 3.52
C SER A 90 -2.95 -15.02 4.33
N ARG A 91 -2.37 -14.92 5.52
CA ARG A 91 -2.41 -13.69 6.33
C ARG A 91 -1.61 -12.55 5.72
N ILE A 92 -0.43 -12.84 5.17
CA ILE A 92 0.42 -11.83 4.55
C ILE A 92 -0.29 -11.28 3.31
N ILE A 93 -0.82 -12.16 2.44
CA ILE A 93 -1.60 -11.75 1.26
C ILE A 93 -2.83 -10.95 1.69
N GLY A 94 -3.54 -11.43 2.71
CA GLY A 94 -4.70 -10.73 3.27
C GLY A 94 -4.37 -9.31 3.77
N GLY A 95 -3.17 -9.10 4.32
CA GLY A 95 -2.68 -7.78 4.70
C GLY A 95 -2.53 -6.84 3.51
N GLY A 96 -1.96 -7.31 2.41
CA GLY A 96 -1.85 -6.54 1.17
C GLY A 96 -3.21 -6.20 0.57
N VAL A 97 -4.13 -7.17 0.53
CA VAL A 97 -5.51 -6.96 0.07
C VAL A 97 -6.25 -5.95 0.96
N ALA A 98 -6.09 -6.03 2.28
CA ALA A 98 -6.68 -5.07 3.20
C ALA A 98 -6.17 -3.64 2.97
N GLY A 99 -4.86 -3.49 2.72
CA GLY A 99 -4.27 -2.21 2.33
C GLY A 99 -4.89 -1.67 1.04
N LEU A 100 -5.01 -2.49 0.01
CA LEU A 100 -5.64 -2.10 -1.26
C LEU A 100 -7.09 -1.68 -1.09
N LEU A 101 -7.91 -2.47 -0.36
CA LEU A 101 -9.32 -2.16 -0.12
C LEU A 101 -9.47 -0.83 0.63
N PHE A 102 -8.59 -0.58 1.60
CA PHE A 102 -8.57 0.70 2.30
C PHE A 102 -8.27 1.85 1.33
N TYR A 103 -7.26 1.70 0.48
CA TYR A 103 -6.92 2.68 -0.55
C TYR A 103 -8.12 2.96 -1.48
N LEU A 104 -8.78 1.92 -1.99
CA LEU A 104 -9.94 2.07 -2.86
C LEU A 104 -11.09 2.80 -2.15
N SER A 105 -11.33 2.53 -0.87
CA SER A 105 -12.34 3.24 -0.07
C SER A 105 -12.00 4.72 0.09
N LEU A 106 -10.72 5.03 0.32
CA LEU A 106 -10.24 6.41 0.41
C LEU A 106 -10.37 7.13 -0.93
N MET A 107 -10.05 6.46 -2.04
CA MET A 107 -10.23 7.00 -3.39
C MET A 107 -11.70 7.28 -3.71
N ALA A 108 -12.59 6.33 -3.42
CA ALA A 108 -14.03 6.52 -3.61
C ALA A 108 -14.53 7.75 -2.83
N GLY A 109 -14.10 7.91 -1.56
CA GLY A 109 -14.41 9.09 -0.76
C GLY A 109 -13.85 10.40 -1.34
N ALA A 110 -12.60 10.38 -1.82
CA ALA A 110 -11.97 11.55 -2.43
C ALA A 110 -12.69 12.00 -3.72
N PHE A 111 -13.07 11.05 -4.59
CA PHE A 111 -13.83 11.37 -5.82
C PHE A 111 -15.25 11.84 -5.55
N LEU A 112 -15.87 11.43 -4.44
CA LEU A 112 -17.19 11.95 -4.03
C LEU A 112 -17.11 13.39 -3.53
N LEU A 113 -15.98 13.80 -2.96
CA LEU A 113 -15.80 15.13 -2.36
C LEU A 113 -15.14 16.14 -3.30
N MET A 114 -14.36 15.67 -4.29
CA MET A 114 -13.55 16.48 -5.19
C MET A 114 -13.71 15.97 -6.63
N ASN A 115 -13.94 16.87 -7.58
CA ASN A 115 -14.05 16.50 -9.01
C ASN A 115 -12.73 15.93 -9.56
N GLU A 116 -11.58 16.47 -9.15
CA GLU A 116 -10.26 16.10 -9.66
C GLU A 116 -9.22 16.10 -8.50
N PRO A 117 -9.22 15.06 -7.63
CA PRO A 117 -8.45 15.08 -6.39
C PRO A 117 -6.92 15.09 -6.58
N PHE A 118 -6.40 14.82 -7.80
CA PHE A 118 -4.96 14.67 -8.06
C PHE A 118 -4.41 15.54 -9.19
N GLU A 119 -5.20 16.45 -9.77
CA GLU A 119 -4.78 17.26 -10.93
C GLU A 119 -3.57 18.17 -10.63
N THR A 120 -3.53 18.74 -9.43
CA THR A 120 -2.50 19.70 -9.03
C THR A 120 -1.78 19.28 -7.73
N THR A 121 -1.44 18.00 -7.61
CA THR A 121 -0.82 17.50 -6.38
C THR A 121 0.61 18.04 -6.23
N THR A 122 0.84 18.85 -5.22
CA THR A 122 2.18 19.30 -4.84
C THR A 122 2.97 18.18 -4.17
N LYS A 123 4.31 18.26 -4.18
CA LYS A 123 5.17 17.29 -3.47
C LYS A 123 4.80 17.15 -1.98
N GLN A 124 4.46 18.26 -1.32
CA GLN A 124 4.05 18.24 0.08
C GLN A 124 2.72 17.51 0.30
N GLN A 125 1.75 17.70 -0.60
CA GLN A 125 0.48 16.97 -0.57
C GLN A 125 0.72 15.48 -0.80
N TYR A 126 1.56 15.11 -1.78
CA TYR A 126 1.93 13.72 -2.00
C TYR A 126 2.53 13.09 -0.74
N PHE A 127 3.51 13.73 -0.08
CA PHE A 127 4.11 13.19 1.15
C PHE A 127 3.08 12.96 2.26
N ARG A 128 2.14 13.89 2.46
CA ARG A 128 1.08 13.75 3.45
C ARG A 128 0.15 12.57 3.12
N VAL A 129 -0.34 12.51 1.88
CA VAL A 129 -1.27 11.46 1.46
C VAL A 129 -0.59 10.10 1.45
N ALA A 130 0.63 9.99 0.91
CA ALA A 130 1.41 8.76 0.91
C ALA A 130 1.71 8.26 2.33
N GLY A 131 2.04 9.16 3.26
CA GLY A 131 2.23 8.84 4.66
C GLY A 131 0.96 8.30 5.32
N VAL A 132 -0.17 8.99 5.15
CA VAL A 132 -1.47 8.57 5.70
C VAL A 132 -1.91 7.21 5.12
N VAL A 133 -1.87 7.06 3.80
CA VAL A 133 -2.26 5.83 3.11
C VAL A 133 -1.38 4.65 3.55
N SER A 134 -0.07 4.87 3.65
CA SER A 134 0.87 3.83 4.11
C SER A 134 0.64 3.47 5.58
N PHE A 135 0.43 4.45 6.46
CA PHE A 135 0.19 4.21 7.86
C PHE A 135 -1.08 3.38 8.09
N ILE A 136 -2.17 3.75 7.43
CA ILE A 136 -3.43 3.02 7.58
C ILE A 136 -3.36 1.67 6.89
N GLY A 137 -2.72 1.55 5.72
CA GLY A 137 -2.44 0.27 5.08
C GLY A 137 -1.65 -0.67 6.00
N PHE A 138 -0.61 -0.16 6.67
CA PHE A 138 0.15 -0.90 7.67
C PHE A 138 -0.73 -1.36 8.83
N LEU A 139 -1.55 -0.49 9.41
CA LEU A 139 -2.48 -0.84 10.49
C LEU A 139 -3.48 -1.90 10.06
N ALA A 140 -4.02 -1.82 8.84
CA ALA A 140 -4.94 -2.78 8.26
C ALA A 140 -4.32 -4.19 8.19
N GLY A 141 -3.06 -4.28 7.77
CA GLY A 141 -2.32 -5.54 7.76
C GLY A 141 -1.90 -6.03 9.15
N PHE A 142 -1.50 -5.12 10.02
CA PHE A 142 -1.02 -5.45 11.36
C PHE A 142 -2.14 -5.89 12.30
N ARG A 143 -3.30 -5.20 12.28
CA ARG A 143 -4.46 -5.51 13.15
C ARG A 143 -5.78 -5.50 12.36
N PRO A 144 -6.07 -6.52 11.56
CA PRO A 144 -7.33 -6.61 10.82
C PRO A 144 -8.57 -6.60 11.73
N ASP A 145 -8.41 -7.00 13.00
CA ASP A 145 -9.49 -6.96 13.99
C ASP A 145 -9.92 -5.53 14.36
N LEU A 146 -9.02 -4.55 14.27
CA LEU A 146 -9.38 -3.12 14.46
C LEU A 146 -10.32 -2.63 13.36
N LEU A 147 -10.07 -3.00 12.11
CA LEU A 147 -10.97 -2.66 11.00
C LEU A 147 -12.36 -3.23 11.20
N ARG A 148 -12.46 -4.50 11.62
CA ARG A 148 -13.77 -5.12 11.95
C ARG A 148 -14.49 -4.37 13.06
N ARG A 149 -13.81 -3.96 14.12
CA ARG A 149 -14.41 -3.20 15.21
C ARG A 149 -14.87 -1.82 14.75
N ILE A 150 -14.09 -1.13 13.93
CA ILE A 150 -14.48 0.18 13.37
C ILE A 150 -15.71 0.02 12.48
N LEU A 151 -15.74 -0.97 11.58
CA LEU A 151 -16.88 -1.25 10.71
C LEU A 151 -18.14 -1.61 11.49
N ASN A 152 -18.02 -2.44 12.51
CA ASN A 152 -19.16 -2.85 13.35
C ASN A 152 -19.70 -1.71 14.23
N ASN A 153 -18.92 -0.67 14.48
CA ASN A 153 -19.33 0.50 15.27
C ASN A 153 -19.86 1.65 14.40
N LEU A 154 -19.83 1.54 13.07
CA LEU A 154 -20.44 2.50 12.18
C LEU A 154 -21.97 2.28 12.20
N PRO A 155 -22.77 3.29 12.60
CA PRO A 155 -24.21 3.19 12.58
C PRO A 155 -24.68 3.10 11.12
N GLY A 156 -25.20 1.95 10.71
CA GLY A 156 -25.80 1.76 9.38
C GLY A 156 -25.23 0.62 8.52
N PHE A 157 -24.32 -0.21 9.05
CA PHE A 157 -23.91 -1.48 8.43
C PHE A 157 -24.18 -2.66 9.35
#